data_d3f236265dc2748f4ecc9b4470714a64
#
_entry.id   d3f236265dc2748f4ecc9b4470714a64
#
_cell.length_a   1.000
_cell.length_b   1.000
_cell.length_c   1.000
_cell.angle_alpha   90.00
_cell.angle_beta   90.00
_cell.angle_gamma   90.00
#
_symmetry.space_group_name_H-M   'P 1'
#
loop_
_entity.id
_entity.type
_entity.pdbx_description
1 polymer ?
#
loop_
_entity_poly.entity_id
_entity_poly.type
_entity_poly.pdbx_seq_one_letter_code
_entity_poly.pdbx_strand_id
1 'polypeptide(L)'
;MKYYFNENKSIRLYTGDCFDILDKLIENNIKVDMVLTDLPYQRTQNKWDIALPFDKMWGRVNKIIKENGCIIFFGQSSFSAKLIMSNEKMYKYTLI
;
A
#
# COMPACT_ATOMS: atom_id res chain seq x y z
N MET A 1 14.66 -5.31 9.45
CA MET A 1 14.13 -4.01 9.00
C MET A 1 15.16 -2.92 9.23
N LYS A 2 15.45 -2.14 8.21
CA LYS A 2 16.35 -0.99 8.32
C LYS A 2 15.54 0.27 8.09
N TYR A 3 15.94 1.36 8.73
CA TYR A 3 15.26 2.63 8.54
C TYR A 3 16.25 3.78 8.55
N TYR A 4 15.84 4.88 7.93
CA TYR A 4 16.59 6.12 7.84
C TYR A 4 15.67 7.29 8.15
N PHE A 5 16.18 8.26 8.89
CA PHE A 5 15.51 9.54 9.16
C PHE A 5 16.43 10.68 8.75
N ASN A 6 15.87 11.73 8.15
CA ASN A 6 16.59 12.97 8.01
C ASN A 6 16.61 13.71 9.36
N GLU A 7 17.37 14.81 9.45
CA GLU A 7 17.59 15.52 10.73
C GLU A 7 16.29 15.87 11.46
N ASN A 8 15.31 16.43 10.74
CA ASN A 8 14.04 16.84 11.34
C ASN A 8 12.96 15.74 11.26
N LYS A 9 13.33 14.55 10.84
CA LYS A 9 12.44 13.39 10.70
C LYS A 9 11.25 13.63 9.78
N SER A 10 11.37 14.57 8.83
CA SER A 10 10.32 14.81 7.85
C SER A 10 10.31 13.74 6.74
N ILE A 11 11.43 13.05 6.55
CA ILE A 11 11.55 11.94 5.60
C ILE A 11 12.00 10.71 6.36
N ARG A 12 11.27 9.61 6.17
CA ARG A 12 11.59 8.32 6.80
C ARG A 12 11.59 7.24 5.73
N LEU A 13 12.68 6.50 5.64
CA LEU A 13 12.83 5.37 4.72
C LEU A 13 12.93 4.08 5.51
N TYR A 14 12.15 3.09 5.11
CA TYR A 14 12.18 1.76 5.71
C TYR A 14 12.51 0.74 4.64
N THR A 15 13.34 -0.24 4.99
CA THR A 15 13.67 -1.36 4.12
C THR A 15 13.25 -2.64 4.79
N GLY A 16 12.43 -3.44 4.11
CA GLY A 16 11.94 -4.71 4.64
C GLY A 16 10.63 -5.10 3.99
N ASP A 17 9.99 -6.11 4.57
CA ASP A 17 8.66 -6.52 4.12
C ASP A 17 7.65 -5.42 4.42
N CYS A 18 6.87 -5.03 3.41
CA CYS A 18 5.98 -3.89 3.56
C CYS A 18 4.88 -4.13 4.60
N PHE A 19 4.40 -5.36 4.75
CA PHE A 19 3.39 -5.67 5.77
C PHE A 19 3.95 -5.52 7.18
N ASP A 20 5.19 -5.98 7.39
CA ASP A 20 5.86 -5.83 8.68
C ASP A 20 6.04 -4.35 9.03
N ILE A 21 6.44 -3.55 8.05
CA ILE A 21 6.63 -2.11 8.22
C ILE A 21 5.29 -1.43 8.51
N LEU A 22 4.25 -1.75 7.76
CA LEU A 22 2.91 -1.20 7.99
C LEU A 22 2.40 -1.56 9.38
N ASP A 23 2.61 -2.80 9.83
CA ASP A 23 2.21 -3.22 11.16
C ASP A 23 2.91 -2.39 12.25
N LYS A 24 4.19 -2.10 12.06
CA LYS A 24 4.94 -1.21 12.96
C LYS A 24 4.36 0.18 13.01
N LEU A 25 4.05 0.76 11.86
CA LEU A 25 3.46 2.09 11.79
C LEU A 25 2.09 2.12 12.47
N ILE A 26 1.29 1.09 12.27
CA ILE A 26 -0.03 0.95 12.91
C ILE A 26 0.13 0.86 14.43
N GLU A 27 1.06 0.05 14.91
CA GLU A 27 1.34 -0.07 16.35
C GLU A 27 1.71 1.27 16.98
N ASN A 28 2.39 2.14 16.24
CA ASN A 28 2.81 3.45 16.72
C ASN A 28 1.77 4.54 16.45
N ASN A 29 0.55 4.17 16.07
CA ASN A 29 -0.57 5.08 15.82
C ASN A 29 -0.27 6.13 14.74
N ILE A 30 0.55 5.77 13.75
CA ILE A 30 0.87 6.66 12.65
C ILE A 30 -0.26 6.61 11.63
N LYS A 31 -0.72 7.78 11.21
CA LYS A 31 -1.73 7.96 10.17
C LYS A 31 -1.15 8.79 9.05
N VAL A 32 -1.53 8.48 7.81
CA VAL A 32 -1.03 9.20 6.64
C VAL A 32 -2.19 9.82 5.85
N ASP A 33 -1.87 10.89 5.15
CA ASP A 33 -2.85 11.59 4.31
C ASP A 33 -3.00 10.93 2.94
N MET A 34 -1.96 10.24 2.49
CA MET A 34 -1.97 9.60 1.18
C MET A 34 -1.16 8.31 1.19
N VAL A 35 -1.68 7.31 0.52
CA VAL A 35 -0.95 6.10 0.17
C VAL A 35 -0.80 6.08 -1.34
N LEU A 36 0.43 6.01 -1.82
CA LEU A 36 0.74 5.92 -3.24
C LEU A 36 1.67 4.72 -3.43
N THR A 37 1.22 3.72 -4.14
CA THR A 37 2.00 2.49 -4.25
C THR A 37 1.76 1.74 -5.54
N ASP A 38 2.81 1.06 -6.00
CA ASP A 38 2.78 0.13 -7.11
C ASP A 38 2.84 -1.27 -6.51
N LEU A 39 1.70 -1.93 -6.45
CA LEU A 39 1.59 -3.24 -5.82
C LEU A 39 2.21 -4.33 -6.70
N PRO A 40 2.81 -5.37 -6.08
CA PRO A 40 3.22 -6.54 -6.85
C PRO A 40 1.99 -7.29 -7.37
N TYR A 41 1.93 -7.50 -8.66
CA TYR A 41 0.89 -8.30 -9.29
C TYR A 41 1.56 -9.30 -10.22
N GLN A 42 1.19 -10.53 -10.09
CA GLN A 42 1.88 -11.65 -10.71
C GLN A 42 1.80 -11.60 -12.25
N ARG A 43 2.74 -10.87 -12.86
CA ARG A 43 2.84 -10.72 -14.32
C ARG A 43 4.04 -11.44 -14.93
N THR A 44 5.01 -11.81 -14.09
CA THR A 44 6.22 -12.50 -14.51
C THR A 44 6.35 -13.79 -13.71
N GLN A 45 7.33 -14.62 -14.08
CA GLN A 45 7.64 -15.85 -13.35
C GLN A 45 8.71 -15.65 -12.30
N ASN A 46 9.12 -14.41 -12.07
CA ASN A 46 10.09 -14.10 -11.03
C ASN A 46 9.50 -14.31 -9.64
N LYS A 47 10.31 -14.82 -8.72
CA LYS A 47 9.85 -15.12 -7.35
C LYS A 47 9.39 -13.90 -6.58
N TRP A 48 9.91 -12.72 -6.91
CA TRP A 48 9.52 -11.48 -6.25
C TRP A 48 8.19 -10.90 -6.76
N ASP A 49 7.71 -11.38 -7.91
CA ASP A 49 6.47 -10.90 -8.52
C ASP A 49 5.31 -11.83 -8.11
N ILE A 50 4.98 -11.82 -6.85
CA ILE A 50 3.97 -12.65 -6.23
C ILE A 50 2.71 -11.83 -6.03
N ALA A 51 1.55 -12.41 -6.35
CA ALA A 51 0.26 -11.74 -6.15
C ALA A 51 0.07 -11.40 -4.67
N LEU A 52 -0.27 -10.15 -4.40
CA LEU A 52 -0.49 -9.65 -3.04
C LEU A 52 -1.87 -10.10 -2.55
N PRO A 53 -2.00 -10.62 -1.32
CA PRO A 53 -3.32 -10.93 -0.76
C PRO A 53 -4.07 -9.63 -0.43
N PHE A 54 -5.14 -9.35 -1.17
CA PHE A 54 -5.87 -8.09 -1.07
C PHE A 54 -6.49 -7.86 0.31
N ASP A 55 -7.04 -8.88 0.91
CA ASP A 55 -7.65 -8.75 2.24
C ASP A 55 -6.67 -8.30 3.30
N LYS A 56 -5.46 -8.86 3.28
CA LYS A 56 -4.39 -8.48 4.20
C LYS A 56 -3.86 -7.08 3.91
N MET A 57 -3.78 -6.72 2.64
CA MET A 57 -3.37 -5.39 2.23
C MET A 57 -4.38 -4.34 2.70
N TRP A 58 -5.67 -4.54 2.42
CA TRP A 58 -6.72 -3.61 2.82
C TRP A 58 -6.86 -3.50 4.33
N GLY A 59 -6.67 -4.61 5.06
CA GLY A 59 -6.68 -4.59 6.51
C GLY A 59 -5.67 -3.61 7.09
N ARG A 60 -4.51 -3.48 6.45
CA ARG A 60 -3.46 -2.58 6.89
C ARG A 60 -3.65 -1.16 6.37
N VAL A 61 -3.94 -1.01 5.09
CA VAL A 61 -4.11 0.31 4.47
C VAL A 61 -5.25 1.07 5.15
N ASN A 62 -6.36 0.40 5.44
CA ASN A 62 -7.49 1.04 6.11
C ASN A 62 -7.17 1.50 7.53
N LYS A 63 -6.18 0.89 8.17
CA LYS A 63 -5.75 1.31 9.51
C LYS A 63 -4.77 2.47 9.50
N ILE A 64 -4.04 2.67 8.42
CA ILE A 64 -3.02 3.71 8.34
C ILE A 64 -3.51 4.97 7.66
N ILE A 65 -4.53 4.89 6.82
CA ILE A 65 -5.04 6.06 6.09
C ILE A 65 -5.97 6.89 6.99
N LYS A 66 -5.83 8.22 6.91
CA LYS A 66 -6.76 9.13 7.58
C LYS A 66 -8.13 9.10 6.91
N GLU A 67 -9.16 9.51 7.63
CA GLU A 67 -10.55 9.50 7.15
C GLU A 67 -10.71 10.21 5.79
N ASN A 68 -10.07 11.36 5.62
CA ASN A 68 -10.11 12.12 4.38
C ASN A 68 -8.89 11.87 3.49
N GLY A 69 -8.20 10.77 3.71
CA GLY A 69 -6.99 10.43 2.97
C GLY A 69 -7.29 9.92 1.58
N CYS A 70 -6.25 9.88 0.76
CA CYS A 70 -6.32 9.42 -0.63
C CYS A 70 -5.44 8.19 -0.80
N ILE A 71 -5.96 7.20 -1.52
CA ILE A 71 -5.21 5.98 -1.83
C ILE A 71 -5.11 5.86 -3.34
N ILE A 72 -3.88 5.77 -3.84
CA ILE A 72 -3.59 5.68 -5.27
C ILE A 72 -2.76 4.43 -5.55
N PHE A 73 -3.27 3.59 -6.43
CA PHE A 73 -2.56 2.38 -6.88
C PHE A 73 -2.28 2.46 -8.38
N PHE A 74 -1.15 1.93 -8.77
CA PHE A 74 -0.87 1.67 -10.18
C PHE A 74 -1.37 0.27 -10.51
N GLY A 75 -2.00 0.12 -11.66
CA GLY A 75 -2.50 -1.18 -12.10
C GLY A 75 -2.65 -1.25 -13.60
N GLN A 76 -2.74 -2.46 -14.12
CA GLN A 76 -2.93 -2.72 -15.54
C GLN A 76 -3.85 -3.92 -15.74
N SER A 77 -4.64 -3.85 -16.81
CA SER A 77 -5.41 -5.00 -17.31
C SER A 77 -6.26 -5.66 -16.21
N SER A 78 -6.20 -6.98 -16.14
CA SER A 78 -7.00 -7.76 -15.19
C SER A 78 -6.66 -7.48 -13.73
N PHE A 79 -5.42 -7.09 -13.44
CA PHE A 79 -5.04 -6.72 -12.07
C PHE A 79 -5.82 -5.51 -11.60
N SER A 80 -5.97 -4.49 -12.44
CA SER A 80 -6.76 -3.29 -12.12
C SER A 80 -8.20 -3.67 -11.77
N ALA A 81 -8.81 -4.56 -12.55
CA ALA A 81 -10.17 -5.02 -12.28
C ALA A 81 -10.26 -5.75 -10.94
N LYS A 82 -9.32 -6.63 -10.65
CA LYS A 82 -9.28 -7.37 -9.38
C LYS A 82 -9.10 -6.42 -8.19
N LEU A 83 -8.24 -5.43 -8.34
CA LEU A 83 -7.99 -4.44 -7.30
C LEU A 83 -9.25 -3.62 -7.00
N ILE A 84 -9.94 -3.15 -8.04
CA ILE A 84 -11.19 -2.41 -7.89
C ILE A 84 -12.24 -3.26 -7.16
N MET A 85 -12.43 -4.50 -7.61
CA MET A 85 -13.42 -5.39 -7.04
C MET A 85 -13.08 -5.80 -5.61
N SER A 86 -11.81 -5.78 -5.23
CA SER A 86 -11.40 -6.12 -3.87
C SER A 86 -11.88 -5.13 -2.82
N ASN A 87 -12.21 -3.90 -3.22
CA ASN A 87 -12.75 -2.88 -2.32
C ASN A 87 -13.56 -1.85 -3.11
N GLU A 88 -14.64 -2.31 -3.67
CA GLU A 88 -15.51 -1.53 -4.56
C GLU A 88 -16.05 -0.26 -3.91
N LYS A 89 -16.31 -0.32 -2.60
CA LYS A 89 -16.87 0.81 -1.86
C LYS A 89 -15.94 2.02 -1.83
N MET A 90 -14.64 1.80 -1.86
CA MET A 90 -13.65 2.88 -1.82
C MET A 90 -13.23 3.36 -3.21
N TYR A 91 -13.59 2.63 -4.25
CA TYR A 91 -13.21 3.00 -5.61
C TYR A 91 -13.88 4.31 -6.03
N LYS A 92 -13.09 5.23 -6.58
CA LYS A 92 -13.58 6.52 -7.08
C LYS A 92 -13.47 6.60 -8.59
N TYR A 93 -12.28 6.51 -9.13
CA TYR A 93 -12.07 6.62 -10.58
C TYR A 93 -10.67 6.13 -10.96
N THR A 94 -10.50 5.95 -12.27
CA THR A 94 -9.22 5.53 -12.86
C THR A 94 -8.70 6.67 -13.73
N LEU A 95 -7.42 6.99 -13.56
CA LEU A 95 -6.71 7.93 -14.42
C LEU A 95 -5.99 7.15 -15.52
N ILE A 96 -6.08 7.64 -16.74
CA ILE A 96 -5.46 6.99 -17.90
C ILE A 96 -4.31 7.84 -18.41
#